data_9de8c16cdf2c0e0f01323e1dd64b9af1
#
_entry.id   9de8c16cdf2c0e0f01323e1dd64b9af1
#
_cell.length_a   1.000
_cell.length_b   1.000
_cell.length_c   1.000
_cell.angle_alpha   90.00
_cell.angle_beta   90.00
_cell.angle_gamma   90.00
#
_symmetry.space_group_name_H-M   'P 1'
#
loop_
_entity.id
_entity.type
_entity.pdbx_description
1 polymer ?
#
loop_
_entity_poly.entity_id
_entity_poly.type
_entity_poly.pdbx_seq_one_letter_code
_entity_poly.pdbx_strand_id
1 'polypeptide(L)'
;MIGIIVSGGLSFLFVIVSTFLGVKFFKSRNIGQNIQEEVVFHEHKKGTPTMGGIFVILGTIFGFLLSHINFWTIGRGFEVVLRNVNTDVLGILIISISMGFVGLIDDYLKVKESRNIGLKAGQKFALQLIAGLVASAYIYSLGYSTKFYIFSGFGIDIGIFKWVVIVLLMVGITNAVNLTDGLDGLVAGSSCISFAGILVISFWIY
;
A
#
# COMPACT_ATOMS: atom_id res chain seq x y z
N MET A 1 0.17 -23.01 -0.72
CA MET A 1 1.29 -22.50 0.10
C MET A 1 2.54 -22.17 -0.72
N ILE A 2 3.12 -23.10 -1.50
CA ILE A 2 4.35 -22.83 -2.29
C ILE A 2 4.17 -21.61 -3.21
N GLY A 3 3.05 -21.50 -3.93
CA GLY A 3 2.79 -20.36 -4.81
C GLY A 3 2.80 -18.99 -4.10
N ILE A 4 2.29 -18.92 -2.87
CA ILE A 4 2.30 -17.68 -2.06
C ILE A 4 3.72 -17.30 -1.67
N ILE A 5 4.52 -18.29 -1.23
CA ILE A 5 5.91 -18.05 -0.85
C ILE A 5 6.73 -17.61 -2.06
N VAL A 6 6.56 -18.27 -3.20
CA VAL A 6 7.27 -17.94 -4.45
C VAL A 6 6.87 -16.56 -4.96
N SER A 7 5.56 -16.26 -5.02
CA SER A 7 5.08 -14.95 -5.50
C SER A 7 5.52 -13.82 -4.57
N GLY A 8 5.48 -14.03 -3.25
CA GLY A 8 5.96 -13.08 -2.27
C GLY A 8 7.47 -12.85 -2.37
N GLY A 9 8.26 -13.92 -2.49
CA GLY A 9 9.71 -13.83 -2.67
C GLY A 9 10.11 -13.11 -3.96
N LEU A 10 9.46 -13.43 -5.07
CA LEU A 10 9.71 -12.76 -6.34
C LEU A 10 9.28 -11.29 -6.33
N SER A 11 8.14 -10.98 -5.68
CA SER A 11 7.69 -9.60 -5.47
C SER A 11 8.72 -8.81 -4.65
N PHE A 12 9.23 -9.38 -3.57
CA PHE A 12 10.26 -8.76 -2.74
C PHE A 12 11.53 -8.46 -3.53
N LEU A 13 12.05 -9.44 -4.29
CA LEU A 13 13.21 -9.25 -5.15
C LEU A 13 12.97 -8.19 -6.21
N PHE A 14 11.78 -8.18 -6.84
CA PHE A 14 11.38 -7.17 -7.80
C PHE A 14 11.43 -5.76 -7.18
N VAL A 15 10.86 -5.57 -5.98
CA VAL A 15 10.87 -4.27 -5.29
C VAL A 15 12.30 -3.81 -5.00
N ILE A 16 13.16 -4.69 -4.48
CA ILE A 16 14.56 -4.33 -4.20
C ILE A 16 15.27 -3.87 -5.47
N VAL A 17 15.20 -4.67 -6.54
CA VAL A 17 15.90 -4.36 -7.79
C VAL A 17 15.34 -3.10 -8.43
N SER A 18 14.02 -2.98 -8.54
CA SER A 18 13.36 -1.82 -9.16
C SER A 18 13.59 -0.54 -8.37
N THR A 19 13.57 -0.60 -7.03
CA THR A 19 13.89 0.56 -6.18
C THR A 19 15.33 1.00 -6.37
N PHE A 20 16.28 0.06 -6.37
CA PHE A 20 17.71 0.39 -6.59
C PHE A 20 17.92 1.07 -7.94
N LEU A 21 17.36 0.53 -9.02
CA LEU A 21 17.43 1.12 -10.34
C LEU A 21 16.71 2.46 -10.43
N GLY A 22 15.53 2.55 -9.79
CA GLY A 22 14.72 3.76 -9.76
C GLY A 22 15.39 4.90 -9.01
N VAL A 23 16.01 4.64 -7.87
CA VAL A 23 16.81 5.64 -7.13
C VAL A 23 17.93 6.18 -8.00
N LYS A 24 18.66 5.30 -8.71
CA LYS A 24 19.72 5.70 -9.63
C LYS A 24 19.18 6.57 -10.78
N PHE A 25 18.05 6.18 -11.35
CA PHE A 25 17.37 6.93 -12.41
C PHE A 25 16.88 8.30 -11.93
N PHE A 26 16.20 8.38 -10.78
CA PHE A 26 15.71 9.65 -10.24
C PHE A 26 16.86 10.61 -9.88
N LYS A 27 17.94 10.08 -9.30
CA LYS A 27 19.14 10.89 -9.02
C LYS A 27 19.75 11.46 -10.31
N SER A 28 19.85 10.67 -11.39
CA SER A 28 20.40 11.13 -12.66
C SER A 28 19.53 12.21 -13.34
N ARG A 29 18.25 12.30 -12.98
CA ARG A 29 17.30 13.29 -13.48
C ARG A 29 17.08 14.46 -12.53
N ASN A 30 17.83 14.51 -11.40
CA ASN A 30 17.63 15.50 -10.33
C ASN A 30 16.19 15.52 -9.79
N ILE A 31 15.51 14.37 -9.81
CA ILE A 31 14.18 14.18 -9.23
C ILE A 31 14.37 13.81 -7.77
N GLY A 32 14.24 14.78 -6.87
CA GLY A 32 14.45 14.59 -5.45
C GLY A 32 13.80 15.68 -4.61
N GLN A 33 13.84 15.48 -3.30
CA GLN A 33 13.25 16.40 -2.33
C GLN A 33 14.06 17.70 -2.26
N ASN A 34 13.38 18.84 -2.37
CA ASN A 34 13.91 20.14 -1.96
C ASN A 34 13.65 20.33 -0.47
N ILE A 35 14.67 20.62 0.30
CA ILE A 35 14.54 20.85 1.74
C ILE A 35 14.25 22.33 1.97
N GLN A 36 13.32 22.64 2.88
CA GLN A 36 13.11 24.02 3.33
C GLN A 36 14.33 24.48 4.12
N GLU A 37 14.80 25.70 3.86
CA GLU A 37 15.97 26.30 4.48
C GLU A 37 15.84 26.42 6.02
N GLU A 38 14.62 26.33 6.55
CA GLU A 38 14.33 26.44 7.98
C GLU A 38 14.69 25.19 8.81
N VAL A 39 14.98 24.04 8.16
CA VAL A 39 15.28 22.79 8.88
C VAL A 39 16.71 22.35 8.64
N VAL A 40 17.64 23.03 9.29
CA VAL A 40 19.11 22.84 9.20
C VAL A 40 19.53 21.37 9.47
N PHE A 41 18.81 20.64 10.33
CA PHE A 41 19.13 19.25 10.67
C PHE A 41 18.91 18.24 9.54
N HIS A 42 18.25 18.61 8.43
CA HIS A 42 17.94 17.73 7.31
C HIS A 42 18.70 18.05 6.01
N GLU A 43 19.69 18.94 6.06
CA GLU A 43 20.50 19.29 4.87
C GLU A 43 21.11 18.08 4.16
N HIS A 44 21.49 17.04 4.91
CA HIS A 44 22.03 15.80 4.38
C HIS A 44 21.04 15.01 3.51
N LYS A 45 19.73 15.31 3.58
CA LYS A 45 18.66 14.68 2.79
C LYS A 45 18.36 15.40 1.48
N LYS A 46 19.02 16.53 1.20
CA LYS A 46 18.83 17.29 -0.04
C LYS A 46 19.14 16.41 -1.25
N GLY A 47 18.18 16.32 -2.18
CA GLY A 47 18.31 15.48 -3.37
C GLY A 47 18.00 13.99 -3.15
N THR A 48 17.48 13.59 -1.97
CA THR A 48 16.96 12.23 -1.78
C THR A 48 15.78 12.01 -2.71
N PRO A 49 15.78 10.95 -3.54
CA PRO A 49 14.67 10.68 -4.44
C PRO A 49 13.35 10.49 -3.69
N THR A 50 12.29 11.06 -4.23
CA THR A 50 10.91 10.84 -3.79
C THR A 50 10.22 9.82 -4.68
N MET A 51 8.96 9.50 -4.44
CA MET A 51 8.14 8.55 -5.21
C MET A 51 8.58 7.09 -5.10
N GLY A 52 9.34 6.70 -4.07
CA GLY A 52 9.75 5.30 -3.84
C GLY A 52 8.57 4.32 -3.75
N GLY A 53 7.42 4.78 -3.27
CA GLY A 53 6.19 4.01 -3.16
C GLY A 53 5.69 3.42 -4.49
N ILE A 54 6.06 3.99 -5.65
CA ILE A 54 5.69 3.43 -6.96
C ILE A 54 6.24 2.01 -7.14
N PHE A 55 7.46 1.75 -6.69
CA PHE A 55 8.09 0.43 -6.79
C PHE A 55 7.42 -0.59 -5.89
N VAL A 56 6.93 -0.14 -4.72
CA VAL A 56 6.16 -0.99 -3.80
C VAL A 56 4.82 -1.36 -4.42
N ILE A 57 4.10 -0.39 -5.01
CA ILE A 57 2.83 -0.64 -5.71
C ILE A 57 3.04 -1.61 -6.88
N LEU A 58 4.03 -1.37 -7.72
CA LEU A 58 4.34 -2.24 -8.85
C LEU A 58 4.73 -3.65 -8.40
N GLY A 59 5.50 -3.77 -7.33
CA GLY A 59 5.85 -5.06 -6.74
C GLY A 59 4.64 -5.79 -6.16
N THR A 60 3.71 -5.06 -5.53
CA THR A 60 2.45 -5.64 -5.03
C THR A 60 1.59 -6.16 -6.17
N ILE A 61 1.44 -5.40 -7.26
CA ILE A 61 0.73 -5.84 -8.47
C ILE A 61 1.41 -7.07 -9.07
N PHE A 62 2.73 -7.05 -9.18
CA PHE A 62 3.52 -8.16 -9.71
C PHE A 62 3.34 -9.43 -8.87
N GLY A 63 3.46 -9.32 -7.54
CA GLY A 63 3.23 -10.43 -6.62
C GLY A 63 1.79 -10.98 -6.70
N PHE A 64 0.81 -10.08 -6.80
CA PHE A 64 -0.58 -10.45 -6.99
C PHE A 64 -0.79 -11.26 -8.28
N LEU A 65 -0.28 -10.79 -9.41
CA LEU A 65 -0.38 -11.51 -10.69
C LEU A 65 0.30 -12.88 -10.61
N LEU A 66 1.50 -12.94 -10.04
CA LEU A 66 2.22 -14.21 -9.87
C LEU A 66 1.48 -15.19 -8.96
N SER A 67 0.78 -14.72 -7.93
CA SER A 67 0.03 -15.58 -7.01
C SER A 67 -1.12 -16.34 -7.68
N HIS A 68 -1.59 -15.82 -8.83
CA HIS A 68 -2.64 -16.47 -9.64
C HIS A 68 -2.08 -17.45 -10.69
N ILE A 69 -0.76 -17.58 -10.79
CA ILE A 69 -0.09 -18.52 -11.68
C ILE A 69 0.43 -19.68 -10.84
N ASN A 70 -0.08 -20.89 -11.08
CA ASN A 70 0.51 -22.09 -10.51
C ASN A 70 1.61 -22.59 -11.45
N PHE A 71 2.84 -22.59 -10.95
CA PHE A 71 3.99 -23.12 -11.68
C PHE A 71 4.25 -24.60 -11.40
N TRP A 72 3.61 -25.16 -10.38
CA TRP A 72 3.86 -26.53 -9.95
C TRP A 72 2.59 -27.17 -9.40
N THR A 73 2.18 -28.28 -10.02
CA THR A 73 1.08 -29.10 -9.52
C THR A 73 1.63 -30.44 -9.03
N ILE A 74 1.34 -30.78 -7.78
CA ILE A 74 1.77 -32.05 -7.18
C ILE A 74 1.22 -33.22 -8.03
N GLY A 75 2.12 -34.07 -8.53
CA GLY A 75 1.77 -35.23 -9.37
C GLY A 75 1.71 -34.98 -10.89
N ARG A 76 1.72 -33.70 -11.36
CA ARG A 76 1.73 -33.36 -12.80
C ARG A 76 2.99 -32.64 -13.28
N GLY A 77 3.88 -32.26 -12.33
CA GLY A 77 5.10 -31.53 -12.67
C GLY A 77 4.89 -30.05 -12.92
N PHE A 78 5.67 -29.48 -13.84
CA PHE A 78 5.60 -28.07 -14.21
C PHE A 78 4.42 -27.84 -15.16
N GLU A 79 3.38 -27.18 -14.65
CA GLU A 79 2.20 -26.82 -15.41
C GLU A 79 1.78 -25.41 -15.07
N VAL A 80 1.55 -24.56 -16.06
CA VAL A 80 1.07 -23.20 -15.87
C VAL A 80 -0.45 -23.20 -15.85
N VAL A 81 -1.04 -23.06 -14.68
CA VAL A 81 -2.49 -22.99 -14.49
C VAL A 81 -2.86 -21.64 -13.91
N LEU A 82 -3.75 -20.92 -14.59
CA LEU A 82 -4.32 -19.68 -14.08
C LEU A 82 -5.43 -19.98 -13.07
N ARG A 83 -5.33 -19.39 -11.90
CA ARG A 83 -6.38 -19.45 -10.88
C ARG A 83 -7.39 -18.35 -11.10
N ASN A 84 -8.64 -18.62 -10.75
CA ASN A 84 -9.66 -17.59 -10.71
C ASN A 84 -9.28 -16.49 -9.70
N VAL A 85 -9.44 -15.26 -10.12
CA VAL A 85 -9.19 -14.09 -9.26
C VAL A 85 -10.32 -13.97 -8.26
N ASN A 86 -9.96 -13.98 -6.97
CA ASN A 86 -10.91 -13.71 -5.91
C ASN A 86 -11.23 -12.19 -5.92
N THR A 87 -12.53 -11.87 -5.98
CA THR A 87 -13.01 -10.48 -6.00
C THR A 87 -12.60 -9.69 -4.77
N ASP A 88 -12.54 -10.33 -3.60
CA ASP A 88 -12.15 -9.68 -2.35
C ASP A 88 -10.69 -9.24 -2.40
N VAL A 89 -9.80 -10.12 -2.88
CA VAL A 89 -8.37 -9.82 -3.02
C VAL A 89 -8.13 -8.75 -4.09
N LEU A 90 -8.87 -8.81 -5.19
CA LEU A 90 -8.84 -7.77 -6.22
C LEU A 90 -9.28 -6.41 -5.65
N GLY A 91 -10.33 -6.40 -4.82
CA GLY A 91 -10.80 -5.20 -4.14
C GLY A 91 -9.73 -4.59 -3.23
N ILE A 92 -9.07 -5.39 -2.41
CA ILE A 92 -7.97 -4.92 -1.55
C ILE A 92 -6.85 -4.32 -2.39
N LEU A 93 -6.50 -4.94 -3.51
CA LEU A 93 -5.48 -4.43 -4.43
C LEU A 93 -5.87 -3.06 -5.03
N ILE A 94 -7.10 -2.93 -5.54
CA ILE A 94 -7.62 -1.67 -6.12
C ILE A 94 -7.63 -0.56 -5.07
N ILE A 95 -8.09 -0.86 -3.85
CA ILE A 95 -8.10 0.07 -2.72
C ILE A 95 -6.68 0.53 -2.38
N SER A 96 -5.74 -0.40 -2.29
CA SER A 96 -4.34 -0.09 -1.98
C SER A 96 -3.71 0.79 -3.06
N ILE A 97 -3.97 0.49 -4.34
CA ILE A 97 -3.48 1.28 -5.47
C ILE A 97 -4.09 2.69 -5.45
N SER A 98 -5.39 2.83 -5.19
CA SER A 98 -6.06 4.14 -5.17
C SER A 98 -5.50 5.05 -4.07
N MET A 99 -5.26 4.52 -2.88
CA MET A 99 -4.62 5.28 -1.79
C MET A 99 -3.15 5.62 -2.11
N GLY A 100 -2.41 4.67 -2.69
CA GLY A 100 -1.04 4.91 -3.15
C GLY A 100 -0.96 5.96 -4.25
N PHE A 101 -1.98 6.02 -5.12
CA PHE A 101 -2.06 7.03 -6.18
C PHE A 101 -2.26 8.45 -5.63
N VAL A 102 -3.00 8.61 -4.54
CA VAL A 102 -3.09 9.91 -3.83
C VAL A 102 -1.72 10.35 -3.34
N GLY A 103 -0.94 9.44 -2.74
CA GLY A 103 0.44 9.72 -2.33
C GLY A 103 1.36 10.06 -3.50
N LEU A 104 1.21 9.35 -4.62
CA LEU A 104 1.99 9.60 -5.84
C LEU A 104 1.70 10.99 -6.43
N ILE A 105 0.44 11.42 -6.45
CA ILE A 105 0.07 12.78 -6.89
C ILE A 105 0.71 13.83 -5.97
N ASP A 106 0.66 13.61 -4.65
CA ASP A 106 1.27 14.51 -3.67
C ASP A 106 2.77 14.69 -3.92
N ASP A 107 3.50 13.60 -4.12
CA ASP A 107 4.93 13.61 -4.40
C ASP A 107 5.26 14.19 -5.79
N TYR A 108 4.46 13.86 -6.80
CA TYR A 108 4.63 14.41 -8.14
C TYR A 108 4.51 15.94 -8.16
N LEU A 109 3.54 16.50 -7.43
CA LEU A 109 3.37 17.95 -7.35
C LEU A 109 4.56 18.62 -6.65
N LYS A 110 5.10 18.03 -5.59
CA LYS A 110 6.31 18.52 -4.91
C LYS A 110 7.49 18.62 -5.87
N VAL A 111 7.69 17.59 -6.70
CA VAL A 111 8.79 17.58 -7.69
C VAL A 111 8.54 18.59 -8.80
N LYS A 112 7.32 18.63 -9.36
CA LYS A 112 6.95 19.52 -10.48
C LYS A 112 7.08 21.00 -10.12
N GLU A 113 6.65 21.37 -8.92
CA GLU A 113 6.67 22.76 -8.49
C GLU A 113 8.00 23.16 -7.83
N SER A 114 8.95 22.22 -7.72
CA SER A 114 10.23 22.41 -7.01
C SER A 114 10.05 22.97 -5.61
N ARG A 115 8.94 22.65 -4.95
CA ARG A 115 8.55 23.10 -3.60
C ARG A 115 8.28 21.89 -2.72
N ASN A 116 8.43 22.06 -1.42
CA ASN A 116 8.06 21.01 -0.45
C ASN A 116 6.53 20.93 -0.20
N ILE A 117 5.76 21.74 -0.90
CA ILE A 117 4.30 21.78 -0.78
C ILE A 117 3.71 20.97 -1.93
N GLY A 118 3.26 19.76 -1.63
CA GLY A 118 2.47 18.94 -2.54
C GLY A 118 1.00 19.39 -2.57
N LEU A 119 0.08 18.45 -2.43
CA LEU A 119 -1.34 18.75 -2.28
C LEU A 119 -1.56 19.58 -1.00
N LYS A 120 -2.45 20.58 -1.08
CA LYS A 120 -2.94 21.25 0.13
C LYS A 120 -3.63 20.22 1.03
N ALA A 121 -3.51 20.38 2.34
CA ALA A 121 -4.06 19.41 3.31
C ALA A 121 -5.54 19.05 3.03
N GLY A 122 -6.38 20.04 2.70
CA GLY A 122 -7.78 19.81 2.33
C GLY A 122 -7.96 19.02 1.03
N GLN A 123 -7.10 19.25 0.02
CA GLN A 123 -7.15 18.50 -1.24
C GLN A 123 -6.74 17.03 -1.03
N LYS A 124 -5.66 16.80 -0.26
CA LYS A 124 -5.20 15.46 0.10
C LYS A 124 -6.29 14.71 0.86
N PHE A 125 -6.87 15.35 1.88
CA PHE A 125 -7.96 14.78 2.66
C PHE A 125 -9.19 14.46 1.79
N ALA A 126 -9.58 15.37 0.89
CA ALA A 126 -10.72 15.14 -0.01
C ALA A 126 -10.49 13.94 -0.95
N LEU A 127 -9.30 13.81 -1.54
CA LEU A 127 -8.97 12.67 -2.40
C LEU A 127 -8.95 11.35 -1.62
N GLN A 128 -8.41 11.35 -0.41
CA GLN A 128 -8.42 10.18 0.47
C GLN A 128 -9.86 9.81 0.87
N LEU A 129 -10.70 10.80 1.17
CA LEU A 129 -12.10 10.59 1.50
C LEU A 129 -12.86 9.98 0.32
N ILE A 130 -12.68 10.50 -0.88
CA ILE A 130 -13.30 9.94 -2.10
C ILE A 130 -12.84 8.49 -2.31
N ALA A 131 -11.55 8.21 -2.24
CA ALA A 131 -11.02 6.86 -2.37
C ALA A 131 -11.57 5.92 -1.29
N GLY A 132 -11.67 6.38 -0.04
CA GLY A 132 -12.26 5.64 1.07
C GLY A 132 -13.75 5.36 0.88
N LEU A 133 -14.52 6.33 0.37
CA LEU A 133 -15.94 6.13 0.07
C LEU A 133 -16.17 5.12 -1.04
N VAL A 134 -15.38 5.20 -2.14
CA VAL A 134 -15.44 4.22 -3.23
C VAL A 134 -15.09 2.82 -2.73
N ALA A 135 -14.03 2.71 -1.94
CA ALA A 135 -13.63 1.45 -1.32
C ALA A 135 -14.71 0.87 -0.41
N SER A 136 -15.29 1.71 0.45
CA SER A 136 -16.36 1.32 1.36
C SER A 136 -17.61 0.87 0.59
N ALA A 137 -17.99 1.58 -0.47
CA ALA A 137 -19.12 1.21 -1.33
C ALA A 137 -18.86 -0.12 -2.05
N TYR A 138 -17.63 -0.36 -2.51
CA TYR A 138 -17.25 -1.64 -3.10
C TYR A 138 -17.37 -2.79 -2.08
N ILE A 139 -16.82 -2.64 -0.89
CA ILE A 139 -16.91 -3.66 0.17
C ILE A 139 -18.40 -3.91 0.55
N TYR A 140 -19.21 -2.85 0.59
CA TYR A 140 -20.65 -2.98 0.80
C TYR A 140 -21.33 -3.82 -0.28
N SER A 141 -20.98 -3.61 -1.55
CA SER A 141 -21.54 -4.35 -2.69
C SER A 141 -21.21 -5.85 -2.67
N LEU A 142 -20.14 -6.25 -1.98
CA LEU A 142 -19.77 -7.66 -1.77
C LEU A 142 -20.65 -8.37 -0.72
N GLY A 143 -21.58 -7.65 -0.08
CA GLY A 143 -22.54 -8.23 0.86
C GLY A 143 -21.96 -8.58 2.24
N TYR A 144 -20.83 -7.97 2.61
CA TYR A 144 -20.28 -8.19 3.96
C TYR A 144 -21.23 -7.71 5.06
N SER A 145 -21.28 -8.51 6.14
CA SER A 145 -22.10 -8.22 7.32
C SER A 145 -21.76 -6.84 7.92
N THR A 146 -22.77 -6.14 8.39
CA THR A 146 -22.64 -4.88 9.14
C THR A 146 -22.15 -5.07 10.57
N LYS A 147 -22.06 -6.32 11.04
CA LYS A 147 -21.58 -6.63 12.38
C LYS A 147 -20.10 -6.29 12.54
N PHE A 148 -19.77 -5.65 13.64
CA PHE A 148 -18.40 -5.42 14.08
C PHE A 148 -18.08 -6.40 15.21
N TYR A 149 -17.14 -7.30 14.97
CA TYR A 149 -16.74 -8.30 15.96
C TYR A 149 -15.60 -7.77 16.81
N ILE A 150 -15.79 -7.72 18.13
CA ILE A 150 -14.78 -7.28 19.10
C ILE A 150 -14.00 -8.49 19.63
N PHE A 151 -14.73 -9.59 19.89
CA PHE A 151 -14.15 -10.86 20.31
C PHE A 151 -14.83 -12.00 19.55
N SER A 152 -14.23 -13.20 19.65
CA SER A 152 -14.86 -14.41 19.11
C SER A 152 -16.26 -14.60 19.71
N GLY A 153 -17.28 -14.57 18.86
CA GLY A 153 -18.68 -14.73 19.25
C GLY A 153 -19.41 -13.46 19.74
N PHE A 154 -18.71 -12.36 20.01
CA PHE A 154 -19.35 -11.09 20.39
C PHE A 154 -19.20 -10.05 19.30
N GLY A 155 -20.29 -9.79 18.61
CA GLY A 155 -20.37 -8.78 17.55
C GLY A 155 -21.55 -7.84 17.75
N ILE A 156 -21.33 -6.56 17.59
CA ILE A 156 -22.35 -5.51 17.62
C ILE A 156 -22.69 -5.16 16.18
N ASP A 157 -23.97 -5.18 15.85
CA ASP A 157 -24.42 -4.69 14.55
C ASP A 157 -24.53 -3.17 14.61
N ILE A 158 -23.60 -2.51 13.95
CA ILE A 158 -23.52 -1.05 13.86
C ILE A 158 -24.13 -0.50 12.56
N GLY A 159 -24.73 -1.38 11.76
CA GLY A 159 -25.40 -1.00 10.53
C GLY A 159 -24.52 -0.20 9.58
N ILE A 160 -25.07 0.86 9.01
CA ILE A 160 -24.37 1.72 8.04
C ILE A 160 -23.11 2.40 8.62
N PHE A 161 -23.05 2.58 9.95
CA PHE A 161 -21.87 3.19 10.61
C PHE A 161 -20.58 2.39 10.40
N LYS A 162 -20.67 1.07 10.14
CA LYS A 162 -19.49 0.27 9.80
C LYS A 162 -18.72 0.85 8.61
N TRP A 163 -19.44 1.29 7.61
CA TRP A 163 -18.85 1.84 6.39
C TRP A 163 -18.20 3.20 6.63
N VAL A 164 -18.80 4.01 7.48
CA VAL A 164 -18.21 5.28 7.95
C VAL A 164 -16.91 5.01 8.71
N VAL A 165 -16.89 4.04 9.60
CA VAL A 165 -15.71 3.65 10.37
C VAL A 165 -14.59 3.18 9.42
N ILE A 166 -14.90 2.36 8.39
CA ILE A 166 -13.92 1.92 7.40
C ILE A 166 -13.28 3.12 6.69
N VAL A 167 -14.07 4.08 6.23
CA VAL A 167 -13.56 5.29 5.58
C VAL A 167 -12.64 6.08 6.52
N LEU A 168 -13.08 6.30 7.77
CA LEU A 168 -12.28 7.02 8.76
C LEU A 168 -10.96 6.31 9.07
N LEU A 169 -10.98 4.97 9.19
CA LEU A 169 -9.78 4.17 9.41
C LEU A 169 -8.82 4.28 8.21
N MET A 170 -9.33 4.18 6.99
CA MET A 170 -8.49 4.29 5.79
C MET A 170 -7.80 5.65 5.71
N VAL A 171 -8.55 6.74 5.89
CA VAL A 171 -8.01 8.10 5.88
C VAL A 171 -7.05 8.31 7.05
N GLY A 172 -7.44 7.87 8.26
CA GLY A 172 -6.65 8.02 9.48
C GLY A 172 -5.32 7.27 9.39
N ILE A 173 -5.34 5.99 8.97
CA ILE A 173 -4.13 5.17 8.82
C ILE A 173 -3.21 5.76 7.75
N THR A 174 -3.75 6.17 6.60
CA THR A 174 -2.94 6.74 5.52
C THR A 174 -2.21 8.02 5.98
N ASN A 175 -2.89 8.88 6.74
CA ASN A 175 -2.27 10.09 7.28
C ASN A 175 -1.30 9.77 8.43
N ALA A 176 -1.62 8.82 9.30
CA ALA A 176 -0.72 8.39 10.38
C ALA A 176 0.59 7.84 9.81
N VAL A 177 0.53 6.96 8.80
CA VAL A 177 1.72 6.44 8.12
C VAL A 177 2.53 7.57 7.50
N ASN A 178 1.88 8.52 6.82
CA ASN A 178 2.56 9.67 6.23
C ASN A 178 3.24 10.57 7.27
N LEU A 179 2.65 10.73 8.46
CA LEU A 179 3.27 11.49 9.55
C LEU A 179 4.44 10.73 10.18
N THR A 180 4.36 9.41 10.25
CA THR A 180 5.43 8.55 10.79
C THR A 180 6.66 8.55 9.88
N ASP A 181 6.51 8.87 8.59
CA ASP A 181 7.61 8.92 7.60
C ASP A 181 8.52 10.17 7.76
N GLY A 182 8.74 10.58 8.98
CA GLY A 182 9.67 11.68 9.33
C GLY A 182 11.09 11.19 9.65
N LEU A 183 11.25 9.95 10.06
CA LEU A 183 12.52 9.34 10.44
C LEU A 183 12.88 8.19 9.51
N ASP A 184 14.16 8.15 9.09
CA ASP A 184 14.65 7.11 8.17
C ASP A 184 14.48 5.71 8.76
N GLY A 185 13.79 4.85 8.02
CA GLY A 185 13.53 3.47 8.38
C GLY A 185 12.37 3.24 9.36
N LEU A 186 11.80 4.26 9.99
CA LEU A 186 10.73 4.07 10.98
C LEU A 186 9.47 3.47 10.35
N VAL A 187 8.98 4.05 9.25
CA VAL A 187 7.82 3.51 8.52
C VAL A 187 8.11 2.14 7.94
N ALA A 188 9.29 1.97 7.33
CA ALA A 188 9.66 0.68 6.76
C ALA A 188 9.71 -0.42 7.84
N GLY A 189 10.36 -0.16 8.97
CA GLY A 189 10.46 -1.10 10.08
C GLY A 189 9.12 -1.44 10.71
N SER A 190 8.31 -0.43 11.06
CA SER A 190 6.98 -0.63 11.65
C SER A 190 6.03 -1.35 10.69
N SER A 191 6.07 -1.02 9.40
CA SER A 191 5.28 -1.71 8.38
C SER A 191 5.69 -3.18 8.22
N CYS A 192 6.99 -3.49 8.22
CA CYS A 192 7.47 -4.87 8.18
C CYS A 192 6.93 -5.70 9.36
N ILE A 193 6.97 -5.15 10.58
CA ILE A 193 6.44 -5.83 11.78
C ILE A 193 4.94 -6.03 11.66
N SER A 194 4.19 -4.99 11.24
CA SER A 194 2.73 -5.06 11.08
C SER A 194 2.31 -6.10 10.03
N PHE A 195 2.94 -6.09 8.86
CA PHE A 195 2.64 -7.06 7.80
C PHE A 195 3.08 -8.48 8.17
N ALA A 196 4.19 -8.65 8.90
CA ALA A 196 4.57 -9.95 9.43
C ALA A 196 3.52 -10.50 10.41
N GLY A 197 2.98 -9.65 11.30
CA GLY A 197 1.87 -10.01 12.17
C GLY A 197 0.62 -10.45 11.40
N ILE A 198 0.21 -9.67 10.39
CA ILE A 198 -0.93 -10.02 9.53
C ILE A 198 -0.69 -11.34 8.79
N LEU A 199 0.52 -11.56 8.30
CA LEU A 199 0.90 -12.82 7.64
C LEU A 199 0.75 -14.01 8.57
N VAL A 200 1.26 -13.93 9.80
CA VAL A 200 1.13 -14.99 10.82
C VAL A 200 -0.34 -15.27 11.14
N ILE A 201 -1.15 -14.23 11.36
CA ILE A 201 -2.59 -14.37 11.61
C ILE A 201 -3.28 -15.03 10.41
N SER A 202 -2.96 -14.62 9.18
CA SER A 202 -3.53 -15.18 7.98
C SER A 202 -3.21 -16.68 7.84
N PHE A 203 -2.00 -17.10 8.16
CA PHE A 203 -1.64 -18.52 8.19
C PHE A 203 -2.34 -19.31 9.30
N TRP A 204 -2.63 -18.66 10.42
CA TRP A 204 -3.34 -19.30 11.53
C TRP A 204 -4.82 -19.57 11.22
N ILE A 205 -5.46 -18.65 10.46
CA ILE A 205 -6.89 -18.72 10.13
C ILE A 205 -7.13 -19.65 8.93
N TYR A 206 -6.14 -19.81 8.04
CA TYR A 206 -6.24 -20.65 6.83
C TYR A 206 -6.00 -22.13 7.12
#